data_b38ef9251e463121dbd18d20858bda57
#
_entry.id   b38ef9251e463121dbd18d20858bda57
#
_cell.length_a   1.000
_cell.length_b   1.000
_cell.length_c   1.000
_cell.angle_alpha   90.00
_cell.angle_beta   90.00
_cell.angle_gamma   90.00
#
_symmetry.space_group_name_H-M   'P 1'
#
loop_
_entity.id
_entity.type
_entity.pdbx_description
1 polymer ?
#
loop_
_entity_poly.entity_id
_entity_poly.type
_entity_poly.pdbx_seq_one_letter_code
_entity_poly.pdbx_strand_id
1 'polypeptide(L)'
;KFQKFVDEQLNVYYNDNLEKEFPEFQSVMDEYRDGLLLFDLMEKEIWEKSKTDTVGLDNFYKLHKEDYKWKNRFDVNIISSTDMDVIKKAQKMLKKGKTSDEIKTKLNVDEKIVVMSNAGVFEEDNEILPKNLKFDIGVSDIIKDGEYYFVCQVNKTLPSDYKTLEECKGKVINDYQQYLESTWVSDLKKEYTVKVD
;
A
#
# COMPACT_ATOMS: atom_id res chain seq x y z
N LYS A 1 -20.59 21.16 55.42
CA LYS A 1 -19.40 21.65 54.65
C LYS A 1 -18.10 20.94 55.12
N PHE A 2 -17.86 20.81 56.42
CA PHE A 2 -16.64 20.16 56.93
C PHE A 2 -16.58 18.67 56.57
N GLN A 3 -17.68 17.91 56.75
CA GLN A 3 -17.72 16.49 56.37
C GLN A 3 -17.43 16.28 54.90
N LYS A 4 -18.03 17.09 53.99
CA LYS A 4 -17.76 16.99 52.59
C LYS A 4 -16.27 17.21 52.24
N PHE A 5 -15.63 18.17 52.90
CA PHE A 5 -14.20 18.40 52.73
C PHE A 5 -13.37 17.21 53.21
N VAL A 6 -13.71 16.62 54.35
CA VAL A 6 -13.03 15.42 54.86
C VAL A 6 -13.18 14.25 53.90
N ASP A 7 -14.39 14.01 53.38
CA ASP A 7 -14.66 12.94 52.42
C ASP A 7 -13.89 13.15 51.12
N GLU A 8 -13.81 14.38 50.64
CA GLU A 8 -13.02 14.72 49.43
C GLU A 8 -11.52 14.47 49.68
N GLN A 9 -10.96 14.87 50.81
CA GLN A 9 -9.56 14.66 51.14
C GLN A 9 -9.22 13.17 51.34
N LEU A 10 -10.10 12.40 51.95
CA LEU A 10 -9.95 10.96 52.09
C LEU A 10 -9.97 10.25 50.71
N ASN A 11 -10.85 10.67 49.83
CA ASN A 11 -10.89 10.12 48.47
C ASN A 11 -9.59 10.44 47.70
N VAL A 12 -9.07 11.67 47.80
CA VAL A 12 -7.79 12.02 47.15
C VAL A 12 -6.67 11.15 47.73
N TYR A 13 -6.57 11.09 49.07
CA TYR A 13 -5.55 10.26 49.70
C TYR A 13 -5.63 8.80 49.32
N TYR A 14 -6.84 8.24 49.28
CA TYR A 14 -7.06 6.86 48.85
C TYR A 14 -6.61 6.62 47.42
N ASN A 15 -7.03 7.51 46.50
CA ASN A 15 -6.63 7.42 45.08
C ASN A 15 -5.11 7.53 44.91
N ASP A 16 -4.45 8.44 45.61
CA ASP A 16 -3.00 8.64 45.52
C ASP A 16 -2.19 7.45 46.10
N ASN A 17 -2.82 6.61 46.92
CA ASN A 17 -2.17 5.46 47.54
C ASN A 17 -2.68 4.11 46.99
N LEU A 18 -3.57 4.09 45.99
CA LEU A 18 -4.11 2.85 45.43
C LEU A 18 -3.02 1.85 45.03
N GLU A 19 -1.98 2.30 44.37
CA GLU A 19 -0.87 1.46 43.96
C GLU A 19 -0.10 0.83 45.11
N LYS A 20 -0.04 1.51 46.26
CA LYS A 20 0.63 0.98 47.47
C LYS A 20 -0.22 0.00 48.28
N GLU A 21 -1.54 0.23 48.27
CA GLU A 21 -2.50 -0.58 49.05
C GLU A 21 -2.93 -1.84 48.26
N PHE A 22 -2.90 -1.79 46.93
CA PHE A 22 -3.36 -2.87 46.06
C PHE A 22 -2.26 -3.31 45.08
N PRO A 23 -1.49 -4.36 45.38
CA PRO A 23 -0.39 -4.83 44.54
C PRO A 23 -0.83 -5.23 43.11
N GLU A 24 -2.05 -5.75 42.93
CA GLU A 24 -2.60 -6.09 41.62
C GLU A 24 -2.83 -4.83 40.76
N PHE A 25 -3.30 -3.75 41.39
CA PHE A 25 -3.46 -2.45 40.72
C PHE A 25 -2.11 -1.85 40.35
N GLN A 26 -1.11 -1.94 41.23
CA GLN A 26 0.25 -1.53 40.95
C GLN A 26 0.82 -2.23 39.76
N SER A 27 0.67 -3.58 39.67
CA SER A 27 1.17 -4.35 38.53
C SER A 27 0.57 -3.88 37.20
N VAL A 28 -0.73 -3.64 37.16
CA VAL A 28 -1.42 -3.12 35.95
C VAL A 28 -0.92 -1.73 35.58
N MET A 29 -0.69 -0.86 36.57
CA MET A 29 -0.18 0.50 36.36
C MET A 29 1.26 0.50 35.87
N ASP A 30 2.09 -0.42 36.35
CA ASP A 30 3.47 -0.58 35.91
C ASP A 30 3.50 -1.09 34.46
N GLU A 31 2.72 -2.11 34.10
CA GLU A 31 2.58 -2.57 32.71
C GLU A 31 2.12 -1.45 31.77
N TYR A 32 1.18 -0.62 32.22
CA TYR A 32 0.70 0.52 31.44
C TYR A 32 1.78 1.58 31.21
N ARG A 33 2.54 1.92 32.27
CA ARG A 33 3.69 2.85 32.17
C ARG A 33 4.76 2.33 31.25
N ASP A 34 5.13 1.07 31.39
CA ASP A 34 6.14 0.41 30.55
C ASP A 34 5.69 0.36 29.08
N GLY A 35 4.41 0.08 28.83
CA GLY A 35 3.82 0.11 27.51
C GLY A 35 3.89 1.51 26.86
N LEU A 36 3.60 2.57 27.61
CA LEU A 36 3.71 3.95 27.12
C LEU A 36 5.17 4.36 26.82
N LEU A 37 6.11 3.98 27.70
CA LEU A 37 7.52 4.25 27.49
C LEU A 37 8.07 3.50 26.27
N LEU A 38 7.70 2.25 26.11
CA LEU A 38 8.06 1.46 24.94
C LEU A 38 7.49 2.06 23.66
N PHE A 39 6.23 2.50 23.68
CA PHE A 39 5.59 3.15 22.52
C PHE A 39 6.34 4.43 22.12
N ASP A 40 6.63 5.33 23.07
CA ASP A 40 7.37 6.57 22.80
C ASP A 40 8.77 6.29 22.22
N LEU A 41 9.42 5.26 22.76
CA LEU A 41 10.75 4.85 22.28
C LEU A 41 10.70 4.27 20.86
N MET A 42 9.75 3.39 20.58
CA MET A 42 9.57 2.81 19.24
C MET A 42 9.17 3.89 18.22
N GLU A 43 8.34 4.85 18.62
CA GLU A 43 7.96 5.96 17.77
C GLU A 43 9.19 6.74 17.31
N LYS A 44 10.08 7.11 18.23
CA LYS A 44 11.29 7.90 17.94
C LYS A 44 12.37 7.12 17.20
N GLU A 45 12.71 5.93 17.69
CA GLU A 45 13.86 5.16 17.20
C GLU A 45 13.57 4.39 15.92
N ILE A 46 12.29 4.10 15.63
CA ILE A 46 11.89 3.27 14.51
C ILE A 46 10.98 4.04 13.55
N TRP A 47 9.80 4.45 13.99
CA TRP A 47 8.76 4.93 13.06
C TRP A 47 9.04 6.32 12.49
N GLU A 48 9.48 7.26 13.33
CA GLU A 48 9.90 8.58 12.84
C GLU A 48 11.22 8.49 12.07
N LYS A 49 12.17 7.73 12.57
CA LYS A 49 13.46 7.53 11.92
C LYS A 49 13.31 6.92 10.54
N SER A 50 12.45 5.92 10.37
CA SER A 50 12.20 5.31 9.05
C SER A 50 11.69 6.29 7.99
N LYS A 51 11.07 7.40 8.40
CA LYS A 51 10.54 8.44 7.52
C LYS A 51 11.48 9.63 7.34
N THR A 52 12.25 9.98 8.36
CA THR A 52 13.06 11.19 8.43
C THR A 52 14.54 10.96 8.10
N ASP A 53 15.05 9.76 8.33
CA ASP A 53 16.42 9.39 7.97
C ASP A 53 16.54 9.11 6.46
N THR A 54 16.61 10.19 5.70
CA THR A 54 16.70 10.11 4.23
C THR A 54 17.98 9.42 3.75
N VAL A 55 19.08 9.53 4.50
CA VAL A 55 20.37 8.90 4.15
C VAL A 55 20.30 7.39 4.41
N GLY A 56 19.79 6.99 5.57
CA GLY A 56 19.60 5.59 5.90
C GLY A 56 18.64 4.89 4.94
N LEU A 57 17.53 5.55 4.62
CA LEU A 57 16.53 5.05 3.67
C LEU A 57 17.12 4.85 2.26
N ASP A 58 17.89 5.81 1.76
CA ASP A 58 18.56 5.72 0.45
C ASP A 58 19.60 4.59 0.43
N ASN A 59 20.38 4.46 1.48
CA ASN A 59 21.34 3.38 1.61
C ASN A 59 20.66 2.01 1.68
N PHE A 60 19.59 1.89 2.47
CA PHE A 60 18.79 0.68 2.55
C PHE A 60 18.20 0.30 1.19
N TYR A 61 17.60 1.24 0.47
CA TYR A 61 17.11 1.01 -0.88
C TYR A 61 18.21 0.52 -1.83
N LYS A 62 19.39 1.15 -1.82
CA LYS A 62 20.51 0.75 -2.70
C LYS A 62 21.01 -0.67 -2.43
N LEU A 63 21.04 -1.08 -1.15
CA LEU A 63 21.44 -2.44 -0.76
C LEU A 63 20.39 -3.50 -1.10
N HIS A 64 19.11 -3.11 -1.10
CA HIS A 64 17.97 -4.01 -1.35
C HIS A 64 17.28 -3.75 -2.70
N LYS A 65 17.99 -3.14 -3.64
CA LYS A 65 17.43 -2.71 -4.93
C LYS A 65 16.80 -3.85 -5.73
N GLU A 66 17.30 -5.08 -5.54
CA GLU A 66 16.79 -6.29 -6.18
C GLU A 66 15.32 -6.60 -5.79
N ASP A 67 14.87 -6.16 -4.61
CA ASP A 67 13.52 -6.37 -4.08
C ASP A 67 12.50 -5.36 -4.64
N TYR A 68 12.99 -4.35 -5.37
CA TYR A 68 12.21 -3.23 -5.89
C TYR A 68 12.29 -3.16 -7.41
N LYS A 69 11.82 -4.24 -8.06
CA LYS A 69 11.75 -4.31 -9.53
C LYS A 69 10.33 -4.15 -10.02
N TRP A 70 10.19 -3.49 -11.15
CA TRP A 70 9.02 -3.63 -11.99
C TRP A 70 9.06 -4.99 -12.68
N LYS A 71 7.91 -5.63 -12.83
CA LYS A 71 7.72 -6.68 -13.83
C LYS A 71 7.72 -6.06 -15.22
N ASN A 72 7.56 -6.87 -16.27
CA ASN A 72 7.27 -6.34 -17.59
C ASN A 72 5.98 -5.49 -17.52
N ARG A 73 6.03 -4.31 -18.11
CA ARG A 73 4.90 -3.38 -18.16
C ARG A 73 4.52 -3.11 -19.60
N PHE A 74 3.25 -2.85 -19.80
CA PHE A 74 2.68 -2.61 -21.12
C PHE A 74 1.84 -1.34 -21.08
N ASP A 75 2.08 -0.45 -22.01
CA ASP A 75 1.20 0.68 -22.28
C ASP A 75 0.03 0.15 -23.12
N VAL A 76 -1.15 0.12 -22.51
CA VAL A 76 -2.34 -0.53 -23.08
C VAL A 76 -3.55 0.37 -22.99
N ASN A 77 -4.25 0.51 -24.13
CA ASN A 77 -5.63 1.00 -24.16
C ASN A 77 -6.58 -0.19 -24.13
N ILE A 78 -7.44 -0.25 -23.14
CA ILE A 78 -8.41 -1.32 -22.92
C ILE A 78 -9.80 -0.77 -23.23
N ILE A 79 -10.55 -1.45 -24.07
CA ILE A 79 -11.95 -1.15 -24.33
C ILE A 79 -12.78 -2.38 -23.99
N SER A 80 -13.87 -2.19 -23.26
CA SER A 80 -14.74 -3.26 -22.81
C SER A 80 -16.23 -2.94 -23.07
N SER A 81 -16.99 -3.99 -23.32
CA SER A 81 -18.44 -3.96 -23.42
C SER A 81 -19.03 -5.33 -23.10
N THR A 82 -20.27 -5.39 -22.67
CA THR A 82 -21.05 -6.62 -22.55
C THR A 82 -21.61 -7.09 -23.90
N ASP A 83 -21.56 -6.22 -24.94
CA ASP A 83 -22.08 -6.49 -26.27
C ASP A 83 -20.93 -6.78 -27.26
N MET A 84 -20.95 -7.98 -27.84
CA MET A 84 -19.96 -8.44 -28.82
C MET A 84 -19.96 -7.58 -30.11
N ASP A 85 -21.10 -7.11 -30.56
CA ASP A 85 -21.17 -6.33 -31.80
C ASP A 85 -20.66 -4.91 -31.60
N VAL A 86 -20.84 -4.37 -30.40
CA VAL A 86 -20.22 -3.11 -29.98
C VAL A 86 -18.70 -3.24 -29.96
N ILE A 87 -18.16 -4.30 -29.36
CA ILE A 87 -16.70 -4.54 -29.33
C ILE A 87 -16.12 -4.76 -30.72
N LYS A 88 -16.80 -5.45 -31.63
CA LYS A 88 -16.35 -5.57 -33.03
C LYS A 88 -16.26 -4.21 -33.71
N LYS A 89 -17.19 -3.30 -33.44
CA LYS A 89 -17.13 -1.92 -33.96
C LYS A 89 -15.95 -1.16 -33.36
N ALA A 90 -15.76 -1.26 -32.04
CA ALA A 90 -14.63 -0.66 -31.36
C ALA A 90 -13.29 -1.16 -31.88
N GLN A 91 -13.13 -2.49 -32.10
CA GLN A 91 -11.92 -3.07 -32.70
C GLN A 91 -11.62 -2.51 -34.10
N LYS A 92 -12.64 -2.41 -34.95
CA LYS A 92 -12.47 -1.81 -36.29
C LYS A 92 -12.05 -0.35 -36.21
N MET A 93 -12.53 0.40 -35.21
CA MET A 93 -12.15 1.79 -35.01
C MET A 93 -10.71 1.90 -34.52
N LEU A 94 -10.29 1.08 -33.54
CA LEU A 94 -8.90 1.01 -33.05
C LEU A 94 -7.94 0.66 -34.24
N LYS A 95 -8.28 -0.35 -35.07
CA LYS A 95 -7.48 -0.70 -36.25
C LYS A 95 -7.37 0.42 -37.27
N LYS A 96 -8.29 1.41 -37.26
CA LYS A 96 -8.24 2.62 -38.06
C LYS A 96 -7.54 3.80 -37.34
N GLY A 97 -6.92 3.58 -36.20
CA GLY A 97 -6.18 4.58 -35.46
C GLY A 97 -7.06 5.55 -34.65
N LYS A 98 -8.32 5.20 -34.36
CA LYS A 98 -9.19 6.01 -33.51
C LYS A 98 -8.80 5.87 -32.07
N THR A 99 -8.87 6.97 -31.33
CA THR A 99 -8.60 7.00 -29.90
C THR A 99 -9.75 6.40 -29.08
N SER A 100 -9.47 6.01 -27.84
CA SER A 100 -10.50 5.50 -26.93
C SER A 100 -11.62 6.50 -26.68
N ASP A 101 -11.32 7.81 -26.66
CA ASP A 101 -12.31 8.85 -26.47
C ASP A 101 -13.19 9.04 -27.70
N GLU A 102 -12.63 9.00 -28.91
CA GLU A 102 -13.41 9.02 -30.15
C GLU A 102 -14.35 7.81 -30.24
N ILE A 103 -13.92 6.65 -29.76
CA ILE A 103 -14.72 5.42 -29.72
C ILE A 103 -15.85 5.56 -28.72
N LYS A 104 -15.58 6.04 -27.50
CA LYS A 104 -16.62 6.31 -26.48
C LYS A 104 -17.66 7.29 -26.99
N THR A 105 -17.22 8.43 -27.53
CA THR A 105 -18.12 9.46 -28.06
C THR A 105 -19.02 8.94 -29.17
N LYS A 106 -18.50 8.04 -30.00
CA LYS A 106 -19.26 7.51 -31.14
C LYS A 106 -20.20 6.37 -30.77
N LEU A 107 -19.86 5.55 -29.77
CA LEU A 107 -20.62 4.35 -29.42
C LEU A 107 -21.53 4.56 -28.20
N ASN A 108 -21.18 5.46 -27.28
CA ASN A 108 -22.01 5.84 -26.16
C ASN A 108 -22.94 6.99 -26.59
N VAL A 109 -24.08 6.66 -27.12
CA VAL A 109 -25.10 7.61 -27.59
C VAL A 109 -26.36 7.49 -26.73
N ASP A 110 -27.20 8.52 -26.76
CA ASP A 110 -28.50 8.56 -26.04
C ASP A 110 -28.37 8.24 -24.54
N GLU A 111 -27.34 8.81 -23.88
CA GLU A 111 -27.04 8.61 -22.45
C GLU A 111 -26.76 7.15 -22.04
N LYS A 112 -26.62 6.24 -23.01
CA LYS A 112 -26.28 4.84 -22.75
C LYS A 112 -24.80 4.62 -22.82
N ILE A 113 -24.21 4.12 -21.72
CA ILE A 113 -22.82 3.70 -21.67
C ILE A 113 -22.75 2.23 -22.06
N VAL A 114 -22.42 1.98 -23.32
CA VAL A 114 -22.24 0.63 -23.87
C VAL A 114 -20.77 0.22 -24.01
N VAL A 115 -19.85 1.21 -23.93
CA VAL A 115 -18.41 1.02 -24.00
C VAL A 115 -17.74 1.73 -22.83
N MET A 116 -16.87 1.00 -22.14
CA MET A 116 -15.93 1.54 -21.17
C MET A 116 -14.51 1.48 -21.72
N SER A 117 -13.65 2.38 -21.28
CA SER A 117 -12.24 2.33 -21.62
C SER A 117 -11.37 2.65 -20.42
N ASN A 118 -10.21 2.01 -20.38
CA ASN A 118 -9.13 2.30 -19.46
C ASN A 118 -7.83 2.37 -20.27
N ALA A 119 -6.92 3.25 -19.87
CA ALA A 119 -5.64 3.41 -20.54
C ALA A 119 -4.55 3.68 -19.52
N GLY A 120 -3.39 3.07 -19.69
CA GLY A 120 -2.27 3.24 -18.78
C GLY A 120 -1.17 2.24 -19.03
N VAL A 121 -0.17 2.33 -18.17
CA VAL A 121 0.94 1.38 -18.12
C VAL A 121 0.68 0.40 -16.98
N PHE A 122 0.52 -0.85 -17.31
CA PHE A 122 0.18 -1.93 -16.38
C PHE A 122 1.25 -3.00 -16.35
N GLU A 123 1.51 -3.60 -15.21
CA GLU A 123 2.28 -4.85 -15.10
C GLU A 123 1.47 -6.00 -15.71
N GLU A 124 2.14 -7.03 -16.19
CA GLU A 124 1.54 -8.16 -16.92
C GLU A 124 0.45 -8.93 -16.13
N ASP A 125 0.50 -8.86 -14.80
CA ASP A 125 -0.44 -9.52 -13.88
C ASP A 125 -1.45 -8.55 -13.26
N ASN A 126 -1.58 -7.33 -13.79
CA ASN A 126 -2.55 -6.36 -13.28
C ASN A 126 -3.98 -6.82 -13.54
N GLU A 127 -4.82 -6.81 -12.51
CA GLU A 127 -6.22 -7.27 -12.56
C GLU A 127 -7.12 -6.50 -13.54
N ILE A 128 -6.71 -5.31 -13.98
CA ILE A 128 -7.42 -4.51 -14.98
C ILE A 128 -7.30 -5.12 -16.37
N LEU A 129 -6.23 -5.88 -16.62
CA LEU A 129 -5.99 -6.54 -17.90
C LEU A 129 -6.88 -7.79 -18.02
N PRO A 130 -7.53 -8.00 -19.18
CA PRO A 130 -8.31 -9.22 -19.39
C PRO A 130 -7.41 -10.44 -19.39
N LYS A 131 -7.90 -11.53 -18.80
CA LYS A 131 -7.19 -12.81 -18.81
C LYS A 131 -6.91 -13.25 -20.24
N ASN A 132 -5.76 -13.86 -20.46
CA ASN A 132 -5.28 -14.31 -21.76
C ASN A 132 -4.98 -13.20 -22.80
N LEU A 133 -4.78 -11.95 -22.34
CA LEU A 133 -4.25 -10.91 -23.23
C LEU A 133 -2.84 -11.31 -23.72
N LYS A 134 -2.64 -11.32 -25.03
CA LYS A 134 -1.32 -11.38 -25.64
C LYS A 134 -0.76 -9.97 -25.74
N PHE A 135 0.46 -9.78 -25.28
CA PHE A 135 1.10 -8.46 -25.23
C PHE A 135 1.87 -8.10 -26.52
N ASP A 136 1.40 -8.60 -27.64
CA ASP A 136 1.95 -8.19 -28.93
C ASP A 136 1.53 -6.75 -29.26
N ILE A 137 2.48 -5.94 -29.77
CA ILE A 137 2.19 -4.54 -30.14
C ILE A 137 1.11 -4.50 -31.23
N GLY A 138 0.11 -3.68 -31.00
CA GLY A 138 -1.02 -3.51 -31.90
C GLY A 138 -2.37 -3.77 -31.26
N VAL A 139 -3.39 -3.99 -32.10
CA VAL A 139 -4.77 -4.22 -31.63
C VAL A 139 -5.00 -5.72 -31.49
N SER A 140 -5.39 -6.14 -30.31
CA SER A 140 -5.64 -7.55 -29.96
C SER A 140 -6.85 -8.12 -30.71
N ASP A 141 -6.94 -9.45 -30.70
CA ASP A 141 -8.21 -10.12 -30.93
C ASP A 141 -9.19 -9.79 -29.79
N ILE A 142 -10.47 -10.09 -30.05
CA ILE A 142 -11.50 -9.91 -29.01
C ILE A 142 -11.35 -11.01 -27.97
N ILE A 143 -11.23 -10.60 -26.71
CA ILE A 143 -11.08 -11.48 -25.56
C ILE A 143 -12.40 -11.47 -24.78
N LYS A 144 -12.92 -12.64 -24.43
CA LYS A 144 -14.05 -12.78 -23.51
C LYS A 144 -13.50 -13.10 -22.12
N ASP A 145 -13.84 -12.27 -21.14
CA ASP A 145 -13.51 -12.51 -19.73
C ASP A 145 -14.75 -12.17 -18.87
N GLY A 146 -15.30 -13.21 -18.24
CA GLY A 146 -16.57 -13.10 -17.54
C GLY A 146 -17.73 -12.70 -18.47
N GLU A 147 -18.46 -11.65 -18.07
CA GLU A 147 -19.58 -11.11 -18.84
C GLU A 147 -19.15 -10.08 -19.90
N TYR A 148 -17.87 -9.69 -19.90
CA TYR A 148 -17.35 -8.64 -20.76
C TYR A 148 -16.56 -9.21 -21.94
N TYR A 149 -16.64 -8.47 -23.04
CA TYR A 149 -15.76 -8.59 -24.18
C TYR A 149 -14.78 -7.43 -24.15
N PHE A 150 -13.52 -7.72 -24.41
CA PHE A 150 -12.42 -6.77 -24.41
C PHE A 150 -11.75 -6.72 -25.78
N VAL A 151 -11.29 -5.54 -26.14
CA VAL A 151 -10.27 -5.34 -27.15
C VAL A 151 -9.22 -4.39 -26.61
N CYS A 152 -7.97 -4.76 -26.75
CA CYS A 152 -6.84 -4.01 -26.23
C CYS A 152 -5.96 -3.53 -27.37
N GLN A 153 -5.38 -2.35 -27.20
CA GLN A 153 -4.32 -1.86 -28.06
C GLN A 153 -3.05 -1.73 -27.21
N VAL A 154 -2.08 -2.59 -27.48
CA VAL A 154 -0.76 -2.51 -26.85
C VAL A 154 0.08 -1.53 -27.64
N ASN A 155 0.43 -0.41 -27.03
CA ASN A 155 1.19 0.67 -27.67
C ASN A 155 2.70 0.43 -27.52
N LYS A 156 3.13 -0.03 -26.34
CA LYS A 156 4.54 -0.17 -26.00
C LYS A 156 4.75 -1.25 -24.93
N THR A 157 5.85 -1.97 -25.07
CA THR A 157 6.37 -2.86 -24.01
C THR A 157 7.52 -2.15 -23.28
N LEU A 158 7.46 -2.18 -21.96
CA LEU A 158 8.49 -1.68 -21.06
C LEU A 158 9.04 -2.91 -20.30
N PRO A 159 10.30 -3.29 -20.55
CA PRO A 159 10.88 -4.46 -19.89
C PRO A 159 10.98 -4.24 -18.38
N SER A 160 11.19 -5.34 -17.66
CA SER A 160 11.51 -5.30 -16.23
C SER A 160 12.70 -4.39 -15.97
N ASP A 161 12.56 -3.52 -14.98
CA ASP A 161 13.60 -2.57 -14.57
C ASP A 161 13.46 -2.28 -13.07
N TYR A 162 14.45 -1.63 -12.48
CA TYR A 162 14.37 -1.21 -11.08
C TYR A 162 13.43 -0.02 -10.91
N LYS A 163 12.59 -0.10 -9.88
CA LYS A 163 11.82 1.06 -9.44
C LYS A 163 12.79 2.09 -8.86
N THR A 164 12.59 3.34 -9.15
CA THR A 164 13.27 4.42 -8.44
C THR A 164 12.79 4.45 -6.99
N LEU A 165 13.58 5.05 -6.09
CA LEU A 165 13.17 5.22 -4.69
C LEU A 165 11.82 5.93 -4.59
N GLU A 166 11.56 6.96 -5.40
CA GLU A 166 10.29 7.67 -5.39
C GLU A 166 9.10 6.78 -5.82
N GLU A 167 9.30 5.90 -6.80
CA GLU A 167 8.26 4.97 -7.28
C GLU A 167 7.89 3.88 -6.26
N CYS A 168 8.81 3.53 -5.35
CA CYS A 168 8.58 2.48 -4.35
C CYS A 168 8.74 2.98 -2.90
N LYS A 169 8.79 4.29 -2.67
CA LYS A 169 9.12 4.92 -1.39
C LYS A 169 8.31 4.38 -0.21
N GLY A 170 7.01 4.20 -0.38
CA GLY A 170 6.15 3.66 0.68
C GLY A 170 6.56 2.25 1.10
N LYS A 171 6.87 1.39 0.11
CA LYS A 171 7.35 0.03 0.40
C LYS A 171 8.72 0.06 1.06
N VAL A 172 9.65 0.87 0.55
CA VAL A 172 11.01 1.00 1.11
C VAL A 172 10.97 1.51 2.55
N ILE A 173 10.12 2.49 2.88
CA ILE A 173 9.94 2.97 4.26
C ILE A 173 9.46 1.84 5.18
N ASN A 174 8.48 1.06 4.74
CA ASN A 174 7.95 -0.05 5.53
C ASN A 174 9.02 -1.14 5.75
N ASP A 175 9.76 -1.52 4.72
CA ASP A 175 10.80 -2.53 4.80
C ASP A 175 11.98 -2.01 5.66
N TYR A 176 12.34 -0.73 5.54
CA TYR A 176 13.36 -0.07 6.35
C TYR A 176 12.94 0.01 7.82
N GLN A 177 11.66 0.26 8.10
CA GLN A 177 11.13 0.24 9.46
C GLN A 177 11.31 -1.15 10.10
N GLN A 178 11.00 -2.23 9.39
CA GLN A 178 11.21 -3.60 9.86
C GLN A 178 12.69 -3.91 10.09
N TYR A 179 13.55 -3.41 9.19
CA TYR A 179 15.00 -3.53 9.36
C TYR A 179 15.49 -2.82 10.62
N LEU A 180 15.08 -1.57 10.85
CA LEU A 180 15.43 -0.81 12.05
C LEU A 180 14.97 -1.53 13.31
N GLU A 181 13.75 -2.05 13.34
CA GLU A 181 13.20 -2.80 14.47
C GLU A 181 14.05 -4.04 14.80
N SER A 182 14.36 -4.84 13.77
CA SER A 182 15.14 -6.06 13.94
C SER A 182 16.58 -5.79 14.38
N THR A 183 17.23 -4.76 13.84
CA THR A 183 18.60 -4.37 14.20
C THR A 183 18.66 -3.78 15.61
N TRP A 184 17.69 -2.93 15.96
CA TRP A 184 17.60 -2.31 17.28
C TRP A 184 17.47 -3.36 18.38
N VAL A 185 16.57 -4.32 18.26
CA VAL A 185 16.44 -5.43 19.22
C VAL A 185 17.72 -6.27 19.29
N SER A 186 18.36 -6.50 18.16
CA SER A 186 19.63 -7.24 18.11
C SER A 186 20.76 -6.49 18.85
N ASP A 187 20.80 -5.17 18.70
CA ASP A 187 21.84 -4.35 19.35
C ASP A 187 21.57 -4.22 20.85
N LEU A 188 20.32 -4.06 21.27
CA LEU A 188 19.96 -4.12 22.68
C LEU A 188 20.37 -5.45 23.35
N LYS A 189 20.18 -6.59 22.66
CA LYS A 189 20.59 -7.90 23.19
C LYS A 189 22.10 -8.07 23.28
N LYS A 190 22.88 -7.34 22.52
CA LYS A 190 24.36 -7.31 22.64
C LYS A 190 24.81 -6.42 23.81
N GLU A 191 24.10 -5.32 24.02
CA GLU A 191 24.45 -4.33 25.03
C GLU A 191 23.97 -4.73 26.43
N TYR A 192 22.79 -5.33 26.52
CA TYR A 192 22.14 -5.69 27.78
C TYR A 192 22.00 -7.20 27.96
N THR A 193 22.23 -7.67 29.18
CA THR A 193 21.95 -9.06 29.55
C THR A 193 20.46 -9.21 29.86
N VAL A 194 19.73 -9.95 29.02
CA VAL A 194 18.32 -10.25 29.24
C VAL A 194 18.18 -11.38 30.25
N LYS A 195 17.47 -11.16 31.34
CA LYS A 195 17.01 -12.19 32.27
C LYS A 195 15.49 -12.32 32.09
N VAL A 196 15.04 -13.54 31.96
CA VAL A 196 13.61 -13.89 31.95
C VAL A 196 13.33 -14.64 33.23
N ASP A 197 12.52 -14.07 34.11
CA ASP A 197 12.08 -14.68 35.38
C ASP A 197 10.86 -15.55 35.15
#